data_732fa898a73ec3f35aa2b2276fe8cced
#
_entry.id   732fa898a73ec3f35aa2b2276fe8cced
#
_cell.length_a   1.000
_cell.length_b   1.000
_cell.length_c   1.000
_cell.angle_alpha   90.00
_cell.angle_beta   90.00
_cell.angle_gamma   90.00
#
_symmetry.space_group_name_H-M   'P 1'
#
loop_
_entity.id
_entity.type
_entity.pdbx_description
1 polymer ?
#
loop_
_entity_poly.entity_id
_entity_poly.type
_entity_poly.pdbx_seq_one_letter_code
_entity_poly.pdbx_strand_id
1 'polypeptide(L)'
;MSMKKINPEEWNGNVFEAIGKKWFLLTAGTEQGGWNCMTCSWGAAGVLWNKPSVTCYVRHSRHTFGFMEQQDTFTLSFFGEEQRKAL
;
A
#
# COMPACT_ATOMS: atom_id res chain seq x y z
N MET A 1 8.35 5.89 17.89
CA MET A 1 8.79 5.94 16.49
C MET A 1 8.30 7.21 15.83
N SER A 2 9.19 7.93 15.19
CA SER A 2 8.82 9.14 14.48
C SER A 2 8.72 8.86 12.98
N MET A 3 7.83 9.56 12.32
CA MET A 3 7.66 9.45 10.88
C MET A 3 8.13 10.74 10.21
N LYS A 4 8.74 10.59 9.06
CA LYS A 4 9.28 11.70 8.30
C LYS A 4 8.69 11.67 6.90
N LYS A 5 8.21 12.82 6.44
CA LYS A 5 7.71 12.92 5.08
C LYS A 5 8.88 13.07 4.11
N ILE A 6 8.92 12.21 3.10
CA ILE A 6 9.94 12.27 2.06
C ILE A 6 9.28 12.22 0.68
N ASN A 7 10.00 12.63 -0.35
CA ASN A 7 9.55 12.40 -1.71
C ASN A 7 9.75 10.93 -2.06
N PRO A 8 8.85 10.33 -2.86
CA PRO A 8 9.01 8.91 -3.23
C PRO A 8 10.38 8.60 -3.85
N GLU A 9 10.96 9.54 -4.56
CA GLU A 9 12.25 9.35 -5.21
C GLU A 9 13.42 9.25 -4.24
N GLU A 10 13.23 9.69 -2.99
CA GLU A 10 14.25 9.60 -1.96
C GLU A 10 14.34 8.21 -1.34
N TRP A 11 13.32 7.36 -1.57
CA TRP A 11 13.33 6.00 -1.05
C TRP A 11 14.28 5.14 -1.88
N ASN A 12 15.18 4.44 -1.21
CA ASN A 12 16.19 3.62 -1.90
C ASN A 12 16.17 2.16 -1.46
N GLY A 13 15.04 1.68 -0.98
CA GLY A 13 14.90 0.28 -0.60
C GLY A 13 14.77 -0.64 -1.81
N ASN A 14 14.73 -1.93 -1.53
CA ASN A 14 14.55 -2.95 -2.56
C ASN A 14 13.05 -3.20 -2.74
N VAL A 15 12.50 -2.78 -3.87
CA VAL A 15 11.06 -2.88 -4.11
C VAL A 15 10.59 -4.34 -4.20
N PHE A 16 11.42 -5.21 -4.75
CA PHE A 16 11.04 -6.62 -4.87
C PHE A 16 10.91 -7.28 -3.50
N GLU A 17 11.80 -6.93 -2.59
CA GLU A 17 11.73 -7.44 -1.23
C GLU A 17 10.58 -6.81 -0.45
N ALA A 18 10.39 -5.50 -0.59
CA ALA A 18 9.33 -4.80 0.14
C ALA A 18 7.95 -5.31 -0.24
N ILE A 19 7.69 -5.55 -1.51
CA ILE A 19 6.39 -6.00 -1.98
C ILE A 19 6.24 -7.51 -1.84
N GLY A 20 7.17 -8.26 -2.39
CA GLY A 20 7.00 -9.70 -2.51
C GLY A 20 7.29 -10.49 -1.26
N LYS A 21 8.25 -10.05 -0.46
CA LYS A 21 8.68 -10.79 0.72
C LYS A 21 8.20 -10.18 2.03
N LYS A 22 8.22 -8.86 2.14
CA LYS A 22 7.80 -8.19 3.38
C LYS A 22 6.32 -7.90 3.42
N TRP A 23 5.67 -7.85 2.26
CA TRP A 23 4.25 -7.55 2.12
C TRP A 23 3.92 -6.13 2.58
N PHE A 24 2.72 -5.72 2.31
CA PHE A 24 2.27 -4.40 2.73
C PHE A 24 0.77 -4.43 2.99
N LEU A 25 0.28 -3.42 3.69
CA LEU A 25 -1.13 -3.28 4.02
C LEU A 25 -1.74 -2.19 3.16
N LEU A 26 -2.76 -2.56 2.39
CA LEU A 26 -3.52 -1.62 1.57
C LEU A 26 -4.74 -1.18 2.36
N THR A 27 -4.92 0.12 2.55
CA THR A 27 -6.05 0.66 3.29
C THR A 27 -6.80 1.65 2.42
N ALA A 28 -8.11 1.50 2.36
CA ALA A 28 -8.98 2.40 1.61
C ALA A 28 -10.21 2.75 2.46
N GLY A 29 -10.73 3.95 2.23
CA GLY A 29 -11.89 4.44 2.97
C GLY A 29 -11.58 5.69 3.77
N THR A 30 -12.53 6.11 4.59
CA THR A 30 -12.40 7.28 5.44
C THR A 30 -12.88 6.96 6.85
N GLU A 31 -12.52 7.82 7.81
CA GLU A 31 -12.98 7.65 9.18
C GLU A 31 -14.50 7.78 9.29
N GLN A 32 -15.08 8.67 8.52
CA GLN A 32 -16.53 8.90 8.55
C GLN A 32 -17.31 7.87 7.75
N GLY A 33 -16.80 7.49 6.58
CA GLY A 33 -17.49 6.57 5.68
C GLY A 33 -17.13 5.11 5.89
N GLY A 34 -16.26 4.83 6.84
CA GLY A 34 -15.75 3.49 7.05
C GLY A 34 -14.53 3.21 6.21
N TRP A 35 -13.75 2.23 6.64
CA TRP A 35 -12.52 1.87 5.94
C TRP A 35 -12.28 0.37 6.07
N ASN A 36 -11.41 -0.12 5.20
CA ASN A 36 -11.02 -1.52 5.22
C ASN A 36 -9.59 -1.66 4.73
N CYS A 37 -8.93 -2.72 5.12
CA CYS A 37 -7.57 -2.97 4.69
C CYS A 37 -7.38 -4.44 4.32
N MET A 38 -6.32 -4.70 3.57
CA MET A 38 -5.96 -6.07 3.18
C MET A 38 -4.45 -6.18 3.04
N THR A 39 -3.93 -7.36 3.32
CA THR A 39 -2.52 -7.65 3.13
C THR A 39 -2.25 -7.95 1.66
N CYS A 40 -1.20 -7.35 1.11
CA CYS A 40 -0.81 -7.51 -0.28
C CYS A 40 0.64 -7.93 -0.39
N SER A 41 0.91 -8.79 -1.37
CA SER A 41 2.29 -9.19 -1.70
C SER A 41 2.55 -9.11 -3.20
N TRP A 42 1.61 -8.60 -3.96
CA TRP A 42 1.76 -8.40 -5.41
C TRP A 42 1.59 -6.93 -5.72
N GLY A 43 2.48 -6.42 -6.56
CA GLY A 43 2.42 -5.03 -6.96
C GLY A 43 3.65 -4.63 -7.73
N ALA A 44 3.73 -3.35 -8.03
CA ALA A 44 4.87 -2.79 -8.77
C ALA A 44 5.05 -1.33 -8.40
N ALA A 45 6.27 -0.83 -8.57
CA ALA A 45 6.57 0.57 -8.39
C ALA A 45 7.38 1.05 -9.58
N GLY A 46 7.13 2.25 -10.03
CA GLY A 46 7.83 2.79 -11.19
C GLY A 46 7.38 4.20 -11.50
N VAL A 47 7.41 4.54 -12.79
CA VAL A 47 7.07 5.89 -13.23
C VAL A 47 6.00 5.80 -14.30
N LEU A 48 4.94 6.59 -14.14
CA LEU A 48 3.88 6.73 -15.12
C LEU A 48 3.58 8.21 -15.27
N TRP A 49 3.59 8.69 -16.52
CA TRP A 49 3.39 10.10 -16.82
C TRP A 49 4.35 11.00 -16.04
N ASN A 50 5.63 10.60 -15.97
CA ASN A 50 6.69 11.32 -15.27
C ASN A 50 6.45 11.48 -13.76
N LYS A 51 5.63 10.63 -13.17
CA LYS A 51 5.35 10.65 -11.74
C LYS A 51 5.68 9.31 -11.10
N PRO A 52 6.28 9.31 -9.92
CA PRO A 52 6.44 8.07 -9.16
C PRO A 52 5.07 7.44 -8.92
N SER A 53 4.95 6.16 -9.19
CA SER A 53 3.67 5.47 -9.15
C SER A 53 3.83 4.09 -8.55
N VAL A 54 2.80 3.64 -7.85
CA VAL A 54 2.74 2.29 -7.30
C VAL A 54 1.45 1.64 -7.80
N THR A 55 1.57 0.42 -8.29
CA THR A 55 0.44 -0.37 -8.73
C THR A 55 0.20 -1.51 -7.75
N CYS A 56 -1.03 -1.69 -7.36
CA CYS A 56 -1.43 -2.83 -6.53
C CYS A 56 -2.60 -3.54 -7.20
N TYR A 57 -2.80 -4.80 -6.83
CA TYR A 57 -3.82 -5.64 -7.46
C TYR A 57 -4.87 -6.01 -6.41
N VAL A 58 -6.12 -5.63 -6.66
CA VAL A 58 -7.23 -5.89 -5.75
C VAL A 58 -8.26 -6.74 -6.50
N ARG A 59 -8.43 -7.99 -6.05
CA ARG A 59 -9.39 -8.90 -6.68
C ARG A 59 -10.81 -8.46 -6.34
N HIS A 60 -11.74 -8.67 -7.29
CA HIS A 60 -13.16 -8.34 -7.08
C HIS A 60 -13.74 -9.04 -5.87
N SER A 61 -13.25 -10.22 -5.54
CA SER A 61 -13.74 -11.00 -4.39
C SER A 61 -13.31 -10.43 -3.03
N ARG A 62 -12.35 -9.49 -3.01
CA ARG A 62 -11.88 -8.91 -1.76
C ARG A 62 -12.83 -7.82 -1.29
N HIS A 63 -13.11 -7.82 0.00
CA HIS A 63 -14.00 -6.81 0.59
C HIS A 63 -13.47 -5.39 0.38
N THR A 64 -12.16 -5.23 0.42
CA THR A 64 -11.51 -3.93 0.20
C THR A 64 -11.78 -3.37 -1.19
N PHE A 65 -12.11 -4.21 -2.16
CA PHE A 65 -12.39 -3.77 -3.53
C PHE A 65 -13.51 -2.71 -3.57
N GLY A 66 -14.58 -2.91 -2.82
CA GLY A 66 -15.66 -1.95 -2.77
C GLY A 66 -15.22 -0.59 -2.20
N PHE A 67 -14.35 -0.61 -1.21
CA PHE A 67 -13.81 0.64 -0.65
C PHE A 67 -12.90 1.33 -1.65
N MET A 68 -12.13 0.59 -2.44
CA MET A 68 -11.27 1.16 -3.47
C MET A 68 -12.08 1.87 -4.56
N GLU A 69 -13.22 1.32 -4.94
CA GLU A 69 -14.07 1.93 -5.96
C GLU A 69 -14.72 3.22 -5.51
N GLN A 70 -14.93 3.37 -4.21
CA GLN A 70 -15.62 4.53 -3.65
C GLN A 70 -14.68 5.71 -3.35
N GLN A 71 -13.37 5.50 -3.39
CA GLN A 71 -12.41 6.50 -2.96
C GLN A 71 -11.41 6.80 -4.07
N ASP A 72 -10.97 8.05 -4.11
CA ASP A 72 -9.96 8.49 -5.07
C ASP A 72 -8.54 8.17 -4.58
N THR A 73 -8.39 7.88 -3.30
CA THR A 73 -7.06 7.65 -2.71
C THR A 73 -7.07 6.41 -1.83
N PHE A 74 -5.88 5.88 -1.62
CA PHE A 74 -5.64 4.76 -0.71
C PHE A 74 -4.22 4.88 -0.18
N THR A 75 -3.91 4.12 0.85
CA THR A 75 -2.57 4.10 1.42
C THR A 75 -1.98 2.70 1.40
N LEU A 76 -0.67 2.66 1.29
CA LEU A 76 0.10 1.42 1.38
C LEU A 76 1.08 1.58 2.54
N SER A 77 1.01 0.66 3.49
CA SER A 77 1.86 0.70 4.68
C SER A 77 2.79 -0.51 4.69
N PHE A 78 4.09 -0.23 4.80
CA PHE A 78 5.11 -1.26 4.86
C PHE A 78 5.69 -1.29 6.27
N PHE A 79 5.82 -2.48 6.84
CA PHE A 79 6.24 -2.64 8.23
C PHE A 79 7.48 -3.50 8.33
N GLY A 80 8.23 -3.33 9.43
CA GLY A 80 9.34 -4.20 9.77
C GLY A 80 8.84 -5.58 10.20
N GLU A 81 9.77 -6.51 10.41
CA GLU A 81 9.41 -7.87 10.75
C GLU A 81 8.62 -7.99 12.04
N GLU A 82 8.90 -7.11 13.01
CA GLU A 82 8.19 -7.14 14.27
C GLU A 82 6.71 -6.86 14.11
N GLN A 83 6.37 -5.92 13.24
CA GLN A 83 4.99 -5.56 12.99
C GLN A 83 4.29 -6.54 12.05
N ARG A 84 5.04 -7.27 11.23
CA ARG A 84 4.46 -8.21 10.28
C ARG A 84 3.69 -9.33 10.94
N LYS A 85 4.05 -9.68 12.15
CA LYS A 85 3.34 -10.73 12.88
C LYS A 85 1.90 -10.34 13.18
N ALA A 86 1.57 -9.06 13.16
CA ALA A 86 0.23 -8.57 13.38
C ALA A 86 -0.61 -8.52 12.10
N LEU A 87 0.01 -8.70 10.95
CA LEU A 87 -0.71 -8.73 9.67
C LEU A 87 -1.35 -10.11 9.39
#